data_658fdcf7b970a5214b2f566894cb9b19
#
_entry.id   658fdcf7b970a5214b2f566894cb9b19
#
_cell.length_a   1.000
_cell.length_b   1.000
_cell.length_c   1.000
_cell.angle_alpha   90.00
_cell.angle_beta   90.00
_cell.angle_gamma   90.00
#
_symmetry.space_group_name_H-M   'P 1'
#
loop_
_entity.id
_entity.type
_entity.pdbx_description
1 polymer ?
#
loop_
_entity_poly.entity_id
_entity_poly.type
_entity_poly.pdbx_seq_one_letter_code
_entity_poly.pdbx_strand_id
1 'polypeptide(L)'
;LQTLNTYYPEKISYREYETTGEGTFYLPEKIWQGSYYFRQLSEPEGYDAAADTYYDVDRMYDWPEPYIVQIRVAPCKNIIRLQMNDAETQQPVGGGTFRVIAAEDIITKDGTVRYTQGQQVDTITCDETGYGESVELYLGKYTVQQQSSPNYYTTMQQDLDAEVEKKNGSDPELHKIDTEKTKILLNVTDELTSSALEGAVFTVANRRTGTTQTVATDGSGQIRLTDLDKSTTYLIREQQAPENYRPDDTDHTVIVAADGRIDGAGSTTLDITNRLLRVSISAVDMVLRSNTEGEQLSLYNEQDQLIRSW
;
A
#
# COMPACT_ATOMS: atom_id res chain seq x y z
N LEU A 1 -53.75 -5.12 -4.72
CA LEU A 1 -53.56 -3.86 -5.46
C LEU A 1 -54.31 -3.87 -6.79
N GLN A 2 -54.15 -4.85 -7.67
CA GLN A 2 -54.94 -4.95 -8.91
C GLN A 2 -56.45 -5.00 -8.63
N THR A 3 -56.88 -5.61 -7.56
CA THR A 3 -58.27 -5.70 -7.15
C THR A 3 -58.77 -4.34 -6.67
N LEU A 4 -58.03 -3.59 -5.89
CA LEU A 4 -58.32 -2.21 -5.52
C LEU A 4 -58.42 -1.32 -6.76
N ASN A 5 -57.60 -1.51 -7.76
CA ASN A 5 -57.65 -0.82 -9.05
C ASN A 5 -58.95 -1.01 -9.79
N THR A 6 -59.53 -2.17 -9.71
CA THR A 6 -60.78 -2.49 -10.39
C THR A 6 -61.98 -1.84 -9.73
N TYR A 7 -61.99 -1.81 -8.38
CA TYR A 7 -63.13 -1.29 -7.62
C TYR A 7 -63.05 0.21 -7.28
N TYR A 8 -61.82 0.78 -7.24
CA TYR A 8 -61.60 2.19 -6.89
C TYR A 8 -60.61 2.85 -7.84
N PRO A 9 -60.91 2.89 -9.13
CA PRO A 9 -59.97 3.45 -10.13
C PRO A 9 -59.66 4.93 -9.92
N GLU A 10 -60.59 5.68 -9.34
CA GLU A 10 -60.47 7.11 -9.00
C GLU A 10 -59.58 7.38 -7.80
N LYS A 11 -59.24 6.35 -7.02
CA LYS A 11 -58.42 6.44 -5.80
C LYS A 11 -57.03 5.90 -5.95
N ILE A 12 -56.40 6.16 -7.09
CA ILE A 12 -55.03 5.66 -7.39
C ILE A 12 -54.01 6.04 -6.32
N SER A 13 -54.14 7.22 -5.68
CA SER A 13 -53.28 7.69 -4.61
C SER A 13 -53.30 6.82 -3.35
N TYR A 14 -54.36 6.05 -3.14
CA TYR A 14 -54.43 5.12 -1.99
C TYR A 14 -53.66 3.85 -2.14
N ARG A 15 -52.89 3.68 -3.22
CA ARG A 15 -52.01 2.51 -3.47
C ARG A 15 -50.60 2.73 -2.99
N GLU A 16 -50.25 3.99 -2.78
CA GLU A 16 -48.97 4.38 -2.22
C GLU A 16 -49.18 4.82 -0.79
N TYR A 17 -48.44 4.22 0.12
CA TYR A 17 -48.59 4.48 1.55
C TYR A 17 -47.24 4.82 2.10
N GLU A 18 -47.17 5.78 3.01
CA GLU A 18 -45.96 6.15 3.72
C GLU A 18 -46.13 5.73 5.19
N THR A 19 -45.09 5.07 5.74
CA THR A 19 -45.08 4.71 7.15
C THR A 19 -44.93 5.97 8.00
N THR A 20 -45.64 6.01 9.14
CA THR A 20 -45.53 7.11 10.12
C THR A 20 -44.17 7.07 10.84
N GLY A 21 -43.91 8.03 11.72
CA GLY A 21 -42.70 8.04 12.55
C GLY A 21 -42.50 6.79 13.42
N GLU A 22 -43.57 6.00 13.65
CA GLU A 22 -43.50 4.71 14.34
C GLU A 22 -43.25 3.53 13.40
N GLY A 23 -43.04 3.79 12.10
CA GLY A 23 -42.80 2.75 11.08
C GLY A 23 -44.06 1.96 10.71
N THR A 24 -45.24 2.43 11.04
CA THR A 24 -46.51 1.76 10.78
C THR A 24 -47.40 2.57 9.87
N PHE A 25 -48.31 1.92 9.18
CA PHE A 25 -49.52 2.53 8.57
C PHE A 25 -50.63 1.52 8.58
N TYR A 26 -51.86 2.02 8.52
CA TYR A 26 -53.05 1.19 8.42
C TYR A 26 -53.65 1.39 7.04
N LEU A 27 -54.04 0.27 6.39
CA LEU A 27 -54.80 0.36 5.13
C LEU A 27 -56.15 1.00 5.41
N PRO A 28 -56.48 2.10 4.74
CA PRO A 28 -57.70 2.83 5.01
C PRO A 28 -58.97 2.10 4.53
N GLU A 29 -58.80 1.07 3.71
CA GLU A 29 -59.86 0.34 3.05
C GLU A 29 -59.80 -1.16 3.31
N LYS A 30 -60.95 -1.83 3.24
CA LYS A 30 -61.01 -3.28 3.31
C LYS A 30 -60.39 -3.91 2.07
N ILE A 31 -59.52 -4.89 2.30
CA ILE A 31 -58.95 -5.74 1.25
C ILE A 31 -59.83 -6.97 1.11
N TRP A 32 -60.13 -7.37 -0.13
CA TRP A 32 -60.85 -8.60 -0.41
C TRP A 32 -59.94 -9.83 -0.23
N GLN A 33 -60.54 -10.99 -0.07
CA GLN A 33 -59.82 -12.25 -0.06
C GLN A 33 -58.94 -12.37 -1.31
N GLY A 34 -57.66 -12.72 -1.14
CA GLY A 34 -56.69 -12.88 -2.23
C GLY A 34 -55.27 -12.80 -1.77
N SER A 35 -54.36 -13.05 -2.70
CA SER A 35 -52.91 -12.94 -2.51
C SER A 35 -52.43 -11.56 -2.95
N TYR A 36 -51.68 -10.91 -2.12
CA TYR A 36 -51.16 -9.55 -2.32
C TYR A 36 -49.70 -9.50 -2.01
N TYR A 37 -49.04 -8.43 -2.43
CA TYR A 37 -47.68 -8.11 -1.97
C TYR A 37 -47.51 -6.60 -1.79
N PHE A 38 -46.69 -6.23 -0.84
CA PHE A 38 -46.14 -4.89 -0.71
C PHE A 38 -44.79 -4.81 -1.39
N ARG A 39 -44.60 -3.78 -2.20
CA ARG A 39 -43.32 -3.39 -2.78
C ARG A 39 -42.93 -2.05 -2.20
N GLN A 40 -41.71 -1.97 -1.68
CA GLN A 40 -41.12 -0.74 -1.23
C GLN A 40 -40.79 0.15 -2.44
N LEU A 41 -41.29 1.39 -2.46
CA LEU A 41 -41.05 2.36 -3.53
C LEU A 41 -39.88 3.30 -3.23
N SER A 42 -39.57 3.53 -1.94
CA SER A 42 -38.48 4.33 -1.47
C SER A 42 -37.84 3.68 -0.23
N GLU A 43 -36.56 3.78 -0.10
CA GLU A 43 -35.82 3.22 1.05
C GLU A 43 -35.69 4.29 2.14
N PRO A 44 -35.87 3.93 3.42
CA PRO A 44 -35.49 4.81 4.52
C PRO A 44 -33.98 5.10 4.47
N GLU A 45 -33.58 6.28 4.93
CA GLU A 45 -32.16 6.63 5.03
C GLU A 45 -31.38 5.62 5.88
N GLY A 46 -30.29 5.08 5.34
CA GLY A 46 -29.43 4.11 6.02
C GLY A 46 -29.90 2.67 5.97
N TYR A 47 -30.96 2.36 5.20
CA TYR A 47 -31.46 1.01 5.00
C TYR A 47 -31.43 0.60 3.53
N ASP A 48 -31.30 -0.69 3.27
CA ASP A 48 -31.45 -1.31 1.96
C ASP A 48 -32.93 -1.50 1.62
N ALA A 49 -33.22 -1.61 0.32
CA ALA A 49 -34.55 -1.93 -0.17
C ALA A 49 -35.02 -3.29 0.35
N ALA A 50 -36.24 -3.33 0.89
CA ALA A 50 -36.87 -4.59 1.23
C ALA A 50 -37.31 -5.34 -0.03
N ALA A 51 -37.21 -6.66 0.02
CA ALA A 51 -37.87 -7.52 -0.98
C ALA A 51 -39.40 -7.40 -0.90
N ASP A 52 -40.06 -7.69 -2.03
CA ASP A 52 -41.53 -7.75 -2.05
C ASP A 52 -42.04 -8.69 -0.94
N THR A 53 -42.92 -8.18 -0.09
CA THR A 53 -43.51 -8.93 1.01
C THR A 53 -44.88 -9.42 0.64
N TYR A 54 -45.05 -10.73 0.50
CA TYR A 54 -46.28 -11.39 0.10
C TYR A 54 -47.12 -11.75 1.31
N TYR A 55 -48.43 -11.66 1.16
CA TYR A 55 -49.38 -12.06 2.19
C TYR A 55 -50.70 -12.46 1.56
N ASP A 56 -51.42 -13.37 2.23
CA ASP A 56 -52.72 -13.85 1.83
C ASP A 56 -53.80 -13.35 2.78
N VAL A 57 -54.88 -12.78 2.23
CA VAL A 57 -56.07 -12.46 2.99
C VAL A 57 -57.05 -13.60 2.88
N ASP A 58 -57.28 -14.32 3.99
CA ASP A 58 -58.19 -15.46 4.05
C ASP A 58 -59.62 -15.03 4.37
N ARG A 59 -60.57 -15.83 3.90
CA ARG A 59 -62.00 -15.73 4.17
C ARG A 59 -62.34 -15.81 5.65
N MET A 60 -61.55 -16.52 6.42
CA MET A 60 -61.79 -16.83 7.85
C MET A 60 -61.24 -15.77 8.80
N TYR A 61 -60.65 -14.71 8.26
CA TYR A 61 -60.08 -13.66 9.10
C TYR A 61 -61.22 -12.74 9.61
N ASP A 62 -61.75 -13.03 10.79
CA ASP A 62 -62.81 -12.28 11.49
C ASP A 62 -62.31 -11.90 12.92
N TRP A 63 -61.11 -11.36 13.01
CA TRP A 63 -60.52 -10.94 14.27
C TRP A 63 -60.78 -9.44 14.50
N PRO A 64 -61.00 -9.00 15.74
CA PRO A 64 -61.16 -7.60 16.06
C PRO A 64 -59.85 -6.80 15.89
N GLU A 65 -58.71 -7.48 15.80
CA GLU A 65 -57.38 -6.91 15.69
C GLU A 65 -56.93 -6.87 14.22
N PRO A 66 -56.17 -5.84 13.79
CA PRO A 66 -55.66 -5.77 12.43
C PRO A 66 -54.66 -6.88 12.13
N TYR A 67 -54.71 -7.42 10.91
CA TYR A 67 -53.68 -8.35 10.42
C TYR A 67 -52.36 -7.60 10.20
N ILE A 68 -51.30 -8.02 10.86
CA ILE A 68 -50.00 -7.35 10.83
C ILE A 68 -49.11 -8.00 9.75
N VAL A 69 -48.75 -7.21 8.73
CA VAL A 69 -47.72 -7.58 7.74
C VAL A 69 -46.46 -6.83 8.10
N GLN A 70 -45.36 -7.57 8.34
CA GLN A 70 -44.08 -6.98 8.66
C GLN A 70 -43.20 -6.93 7.41
N ILE A 71 -42.78 -5.71 7.01
CA ILE A 71 -41.76 -5.48 5.99
C ILE A 71 -40.43 -5.31 6.72
N ARG A 72 -39.51 -6.18 6.44
CA ARG A 72 -38.21 -6.18 7.11
C ARG A 72 -37.16 -5.47 6.24
N VAL A 73 -36.57 -4.43 6.78
CA VAL A 73 -35.45 -3.68 6.19
C VAL A 73 -34.16 -3.98 6.94
N ALA A 74 -33.05 -3.97 6.23
CA ALA A 74 -31.72 -4.18 6.82
C ALA A 74 -30.89 -2.89 6.72
N PRO A 75 -30.10 -2.53 7.73
CA PRO A 75 -29.16 -1.42 7.63
C PRO A 75 -28.21 -1.63 6.46
N CYS A 76 -27.97 -0.57 5.69
CA CYS A 76 -27.07 -0.60 4.55
C CYS A 76 -25.66 -1.04 4.93
N LYS A 77 -25.06 -1.77 4.01
CA LYS A 77 -23.65 -2.16 4.07
C LYS A 77 -23.00 -1.95 2.72
N ASN A 78 -21.70 -1.74 2.74
CA ASN A 78 -20.87 -1.71 1.55
C ASN A 78 -19.45 -2.17 1.89
N ILE A 79 -18.55 -2.20 0.92
CA ILE A 79 -17.18 -2.70 1.07
C ILE A 79 -16.16 -1.57 0.87
N ILE A 80 -14.96 -1.76 1.41
CA ILE A 80 -13.76 -0.97 1.10
C ILE A 80 -12.96 -1.76 0.06
N ARG A 81 -12.51 -1.10 -1.00
CA ARG A 81 -11.74 -1.71 -2.10
C ARG A 81 -10.37 -1.06 -2.17
N LEU A 82 -9.34 -1.90 -2.24
CA LEU A 82 -7.94 -1.48 -2.30
C LEU A 82 -7.30 -1.98 -3.59
N GLN A 83 -6.40 -1.16 -4.15
CA GLN A 83 -5.50 -1.55 -5.24
C GLN A 83 -4.09 -1.13 -4.88
N MET A 84 -3.22 -2.09 -4.62
CA MET A 84 -1.82 -1.85 -4.30
C MET A 84 -0.96 -1.95 -5.57
N ASN A 85 -0.13 -0.93 -5.81
CA ASN A 85 0.76 -0.85 -6.95
C ASN A 85 2.19 -0.49 -6.52
N ASP A 86 3.17 -0.86 -7.32
CA ASP A 86 4.54 -0.35 -7.23
C ASP A 86 4.56 1.13 -7.58
N ALA A 87 5.12 1.96 -6.71
CA ALA A 87 5.11 3.41 -6.86
C ALA A 87 5.84 3.93 -8.12
N GLU A 88 6.83 3.18 -8.63
CA GLU A 88 7.61 3.59 -9.80
C GLU A 88 7.03 3.04 -11.11
N THR A 89 6.66 1.77 -11.12
CA THR A 89 6.24 1.08 -12.34
C THR A 89 4.73 1.06 -12.53
N GLN A 90 3.97 1.37 -11.48
CA GLN A 90 2.50 1.26 -11.42
C GLN A 90 1.99 -0.16 -11.70
N GLN A 91 2.86 -1.16 -11.62
CA GLN A 91 2.45 -2.55 -11.74
C GLN A 91 1.79 -3.03 -10.43
N PRO A 92 0.81 -3.92 -10.53
CA PRO A 92 0.16 -4.50 -9.36
C PRO A 92 1.14 -5.20 -8.43
N VAL A 93 0.93 -5.07 -7.10
CA VAL A 93 1.75 -5.70 -6.06
C VAL A 93 0.85 -6.46 -5.11
N GLY A 94 0.90 -7.79 -5.13
CA GLY A 94 0.09 -8.65 -4.28
C GLY A 94 0.72 -8.95 -2.92
N GLY A 95 -0.08 -9.50 -1.99
CA GLY A 95 0.38 -10.02 -0.69
C GLY A 95 0.45 -8.99 0.44
N GLY A 96 0.03 -7.73 0.22
CA GLY A 96 -0.14 -6.76 1.29
C GLY A 96 -1.35 -7.11 2.18
N THR A 97 -1.21 -6.94 3.50
CA THR A 97 -2.31 -7.13 4.45
C THR A 97 -2.64 -5.84 5.18
N PHE A 98 -3.93 -5.57 5.34
CA PHE A 98 -4.44 -4.33 5.92
C PHE A 98 -5.53 -4.65 6.95
N ARG A 99 -5.43 -4.08 8.13
CA ARG A 99 -6.52 -4.11 9.10
C ARG A 99 -7.45 -2.93 8.90
N VAL A 100 -8.75 -3.18 9.00
CA VAL A 100 -9.79 -2.16 8.96
C VAL A 100 -10.26 -1.89 10.38
N ILE A 101 -10.24 -0.64 10.78
CA ILE A 101 -10.56 -0.21 12.15
C ILE A 101 -11.67 0.83 12.06
N ALA A 102 -12.69 0.73 12.91
CA ALA A 102 -13.72 1.76 13.03
C ALA A 102 -13.09 3.07 13.53
N ALA A 103 -13.15 4.14 12.72
CA ALA A 103 -12.60 5.45 13.09
C ALA A 103 -13.48 6.21 14.08
N GLU A 104 -14.74 5.81 14.20
CA GLU A 104 -15.76 6.35 15.12
C GLU A 104 -16.68 5.22 15.59
N ASP A 105 -17.58 5.49 16.54
CA ASP A 105 -18.64 4.54 16.88
C ASP A 105 -19.62 4.44 15.68
N ILE A 106 -19.74 3.25 15.11
CA ILE A 106 -20.63 2.99 13.99
C ILE A 106 -22.01 2.62 14.55
N ILE A 107 -22.94 3.58 14.44
CA ILE A 107 -24.29 3.45 14.98
C ILE A 107 -25.28 3.45 13.82
N THR A 108 -26.06 2.38 13.68
CA THR A 108 -27.12 2.32 12.68
C THR A 108 -28.34 3.13 13.08
N LYS A 109 -29.20 3.49 12.12
CA LYS A 109 -30.38 4.36 12.37
C LYS A 109 -31.38 3.80 13.38
N ASP A 110 -31.33 2.51 13.66
CA ASP A 110 -32.09 1.86 14.75
C ASP A 110 -31.49 2.09 16.15
N GLY A 111 -30.41 2.88 16.26
CA GLY A 111 -29.72 3.16 17.51
C GLY A 111 -28.75 2.08 17.96
N THR A 112 -28.57 1.01 17.19
CA THR A 112 -27.68 -0.08 17.54
C THR A 112 -26.22 0.29 17.24
N VAL A 113 -25.35 0.20 18.27
CA VAL A 113 -23.89 0.30 18.09
C VAL A 113 -23.40 -1.00 17.44
N ARG A 114 -22.90 -0.91 16.22
CA ARG A 114 -22.38 -2.06 15.47
C ARG A 114 -20.92 -2.29 15.71
N TYR A 115 -20.14 -1.20 15.73
CA TYR A 115 -18.71 -1.21 16.05
C TYR A 115 -18.40 -0.02 16.96
N THR A 116 -17.44 -0.19 17.87
CA THR A 116 -16.93 0.91 18.70
C THR A 116 -15.68 1.51 18.07
N GLN A 117 -15.44 2.79 18.32
CA GLN A 117 -14.21 3.47 17.87
C GLN A 117 -12.96 2.68 18.28
N GLY A 118 -12.03 2.50 17.34
CA GLY A 118 -10.79 1.74 17.53
C GLY A 118 -10.94 0.22 17.40
N GLN A 119 -12.15 -0.30 17.22
CA GLN A 119 -12.38 -1.73 17.02
C GLN A 119 -11.87 -2.16 15.63
N GLN A 120 -11.03 -3.18 15.58
CA GLN A 120 -10.72 -3.86 14.31
C GLN A 120 -11.94 -4.66 13.87
N VAL A 121 -12.40 -4.40 12.65
CA VAL A 121 -13.64 -4.99 12.09
C VAL A 121 -13.35 -5.98 10.97
N ASP A 122 -12.20 -5.83 10.29
CA ASP A 122 -11.81 -6.74 9.22
C ASP A 122 -10.29 -6.73 8.97
N THR A 123 -9.84 -7.64 8.11
CA THR A 123 -8.48 -7.68 7.55
C THR A 123 -8.56 -7.95 6.06
N ILE A 124 -8.13 -6.98 5.25
CA ILE A 124 -8.05 -7.11 3.80
C ILE A 124 -6.69 -7.68 3.41
N THR A 125 -6.67 -8.66 2.53
CA THR A 125 -5.43 -9.18 1.91
C THR A 125 -5.51 -8.96 0.42
N CYS A 126 -4.52 -8.25 -0.15
CA CYS A 126 -4.43 -8.06 -1.59
C CYS A 126 -3.94 -9.36 -2.27
N ASP A 127 -4.63 -9.74 -3.34
CA ASP A 127 -4.29 -10.89 -4.18
C ASP A 127 -3.07 -10.59 -5.09
N GLU A 128 -2.73 -11.49 -6.00
CA GLU A 128 -1.60 -11.34 -6.94
C GLU A 128 -1.77 -10.17 -7.91
N THR A 129 -3.01 -9.69 -8.12
CA THR A 129 -3.31 -8.51 -8.94
C THR A 129 -3.25 -7.21 -8.15
N GLY A 130 -2.85 -7.26 -6.87
CA GLY A 130 -2.82 -6.12 -5.98
C GLY A 130 -4.20 -5.69 -5.47
N TYR A 131 -5.26 -6.39 -5.85
CA TYR A 131 -6.62 -6.08 -5.46
C TYR A 131 -6.99 -6.76 -4.14
N GLY A 132 -7.73 -6.04 -3.31
CA GLY A 132 -8.31 -6.55 -2.08
C GLY A 132 -9.60 -5.82 -1.72
N GLU A 133 -10.51 -6.52 -1.05
CA GLU A 133 -11.76 -5.95 -0.56
C GLU A 133 -12.08 -6.42 0.85
N SER A 134 -12.82 -5.59 1.59
CA SER A 134 -13.33 -5.95 2.92
C SER A 134 -14.55 -6.84 2.83
N VAL A 135 -14.95 -7.42 3.97
CA VAL A 135 -16.33 -7.89 4.16
C VAL A 135 -17.30 -6.70 4.07
N GLU A 136 -18.59 -6.98 3.96
CA GLU A 136 -19.63 -5.94 4.03
C GLU A 136 -19.64 -5.25 5.40
N LEU A 137 -19.32 -3.96 5.41
CA LEU A 137 -19.25 -3.09 6.57
C LEU A 137 -20.47 -2.16 6.62
N TYR A 138 -20.93 -1.80 7.84
CA TYR A 138 -21.94 -0.77 8.01
C TYR A 138 -21.42 0.60 7.59
N LEU A 139 -22.34 1.52 7.20
CA LEU A 139 -21.98 2.87 6.77
C LEU A 139 -21.27 3.64 7.90
N GLY A 140 -20.22 4.38 7.54
CA GLY A 140 -19.44 5.20 8.47
C GLY A 140 -17.97 5.28 8.11
N LYS A 141 -17.16 5.82 9.01
CA LYS A 141 -15.74 6.08 8.78
C LYS A 141 -14.84 4.99 9.35
N TYR A 142 -13.86 4.62 8.56
CA TYR A 142 -12.88 3.59 8.91
C TYR A 142 -11.46 4.07 8.62
N THR A 143 -10.51 3.52 9.36
CA THR A 143 -9.08 3.68 9.13
C THR A 143 -8.51 2.36 8.65
N VAL A 144 -7.81 2.37 7.52
CA VAL A 144 -7.15 1.20 6.94
C VAL A 144 -5.66 1.32 7.21
N GLN A 145 -5.11 0.38 7.97
CA GLN A 145 -3.70 0.36 8.37
C GLN A 145 -2.99 -0.84 7.77
N GLN A 146 -1.89 -0.61 7.08
CA GLN A 146 -1.10 -1.72 6.55
C GLN A 146 -0.38 -2.45 7.68
N GLN A 147 -0.65 -3.74 7.84
CA GLN A 147 0.03 -4.62 8.79
C GLN A 147 1.32 -5.20 8.24
N SER A 148 1.28 -5.58 6.97
CA SER A 148 2.45 -6.10 6.27
C SER A 148 2.44 -5.71 4.80
N SER A 149 3.60 -5.48 4.24
CA SER A 149 3.84 -5.38 2.80
C SER A 149 4.57 -6.64 2.34
N PRO A 150 4.49 -7.02 1.07
CA PRO A 150 5.25 -8.13 0.53
C PRO A 150 6.76 -7.90 0.67
N ASN A 151 7.55 -8.96 0.47
CA ASN A 151 9.01 -8.84 0.46
C ASN A 151 9.43 -7.79 -0.58
N TYR A 152 10.54 -7.11 -0.33
CA TYR A 152 11.10 -6.03 -1.16
C TYR A 152 10.40 -4.67 -1.09
N TYR A 153 9.21 -4.57 -0.46
CA TYR A 153 8.45 -3.33 -0.36
C TYR A 153 8.35 -2.80 1.06
N THR A 154 8.31 -1.48 1.20
CA THR A 154 8.09 -0.83 2.49
C THR A 154 6.62 -0.89 2.90
N THR A 155 6.37 -0.86 4.20
CA THR A 155 5.02 -0.71 4.75
C THR A 155 4.62 0.78 4.76
N MET A 156 3.35 1.09 4.50
CA MET A 156 2.81 2.46 4.58
C MET A 156 3.13 3.12 5.92
N GLN A 157 3.45 4.43 5.89
CA GLN A 157 3.65 5.22 7.12
C GLN A 157 2.38 5.89 7.61
N GLN A 158 1.48 6.21 6.70
CA GLN A 158 0.24 6.90 7.00
C GLN A 158 -0.92 5.95 6.78
N ASP A 159 -1.83 5.96 7.73
CA ASP A 159 -3.07 5.21 7.60
C ASP A 159 -3.95 5.84 6.51
N LEU A 160 -4.76 5.03 5.86
CA LEU A 160 -5.74 5.47 4.88
C LEU A 160 -7.10 5.66 5.56
N ASP A 161 -7.68 6.83 5.43
CA ASP A 161 -9.07 7.07 5.82
C ASP A 161 -10.00 6.63 4.69
N ALA A 162 -11.01 5.83 5.03
CA ALA A 162 -12.02 5.32 4.11
C ALA A 162 -13.41 5.55 4.67
N GLU A 163 -14.33 6.01 3.85
CA GLU A 163 -15.74 6.15 4.23
C GLU A 163 -16.59 5.13 3.49
N VAL A 164 -17.37 4.35 4.24
CA VAL A 164 -18.29 3.38 3.69
C VAL A 164 -19.65 4.06 3.54
N GLU A 165 -20.04 4.32 2.30
CA GLU A 165 -21.29 4.99 1.93
C GLU A 165 -22.31 4.01 1.34
N LYS A 166 -23.58 4.45 1.29
CA LYS A 166 -24.65 3.68 0.67
C LYS A 166 -24.38 3.49 -0.84
N LYS A 167 -24.67 2.29 -1.31
CA LYS A 167 -24.55 1.90 -2.73
C LYS A 167 -25.61 2.63 -3.57
N ASN A 168 -25.21 3.69 -4.26
CA ASN A 168 -26.11 4.52 -5.08
C ASN A 168 -26.04 4.16 -6.58
N GLY A 169 -25.97 2.87 -6.90
CA GLY A 169 -25.86 2.39 -8.29
C GLY A 169 -24.46 2.49 -8.90
N SER A 170 -23.47 3.03 -8.19
CA SER A 170 -22.05 3.02 -8.53
C SER A 170 -21.29 2.03 -7.67
N ASP A 171 -20.17 1.54 -8.18
CA ASP A 171 -19.25 0.74 -7.39
C ASP A 171 -18.63 1.58 -6.26
N PRO A 172 -18.27 0.96 -5.12
CA PRO A 172 -17.50 1.61 -4.07
C PRO A 172 -16.20 2.19 -4.59
N GLU A 173 -15.72 3.26 -3.95
CA GLU A 173 -14.44 3.87 -4.29
C GLU A 173 -13.30 2.85 -4.23
N LEU A 174 -12.42 2.88 -5.22
CA LEU A 174 -11.20 2.10 -5.26
C LEU A 174 -10.02 2.93 -4.73
N HIS A 175 -9.59 2.64 -3.52
CA HIS A 175 -8.43 3.30 -2.91
C HIS A 175 -7.13 2.73 -3.47
N LYS A 176 -6.32 3.59 -4.08
CA LYS A 176 -5.01 3.20 -4.62
C LYS A 176 -3.93 3.40 -3.56
N ILE A 177 -3.05 2.40 -3.45
CA ILE A 177 -1.94 2.37 -2.51
C ILE A 177 -0.66 2.17 -3.33
N ASP A 178 0.12 3.24 -3.45
CA ASP A 178 1.44 3.17 -4.08
C ASP A 178 2.47 2.77 -3.02
N THR A 179 3.12 1.63 -3.24
CA THR A 179 4.11 1.06 -2.32
C THR A 179 5.52 1.15 -2.92
N GLU A 180 6.49 1.56 -2.12
CA GLU A 180 7.86 1.76 -2.55
C GLU A 180 8.71 0.52 -2.30
N LYS A 181 9.61 0.19 -3.26
CA LYS A 181 10.65 -0.80 -3.03
C LYS A 181 11.73 -0.28 -2.10
N THR A 182 12.23 -1.15 -1.24
CA THR A 182 13.45 -0.87 -0.47
C THR A 182 14.65 -0.78 -1.39
N LYS A 183 15.44 0.31 -1.29
CA LYS A 183 16.54 0.60 -2.20
C LYS A 183 17.80 0.99 -1.45
N ILE A 184 18.97 0.59 -1.97
CA ILE A 184 20.28 1.13 -1.60
C ILE A 184 20.91 1.72 -2.86
N LEU A 185 21.31 2.97 -2.80
CA LEU A 185 22.09 3.65 -3.84
C LEU A 185 23.52 3.77 -3.34
N LEU A 186 24.48 3.20 -4.06
CA LEU A 186 25.90 3.43 -3.84
C LEU A 186 26.35 4.51 -4.80
N ASN A 187 27.05 5.52 -4.31
CA ASN A 187 27.76 6.53 -5.13
C ASN A 187 29.25 6.37 -4.86
N VAL A 188 30.02 6.13 -5.91
CA VAL A 188 31.48 5.98 -5.82
C VAL A 188 32.14 7.16 -6.53
N THR A 189 32.96 7.89 -5.78
CA THR A 189 33.60 9.13 -6.27
C THR A 189 35.08 9.18 -5.91
N ASP A 190 35.82 9.97 -6.67
CA ASP A 190 37.20 10.36 -6.35
C ASP A 190 37.24 11.22 -5.08
N GLU A 191 38.07 10.88 -4.13
CA GLU A 191 38.17 11.55 -2.81
C GLU A 191 38.50 13.06 -2.95
N LEU A 192 39.25 13.48 -3.97
CA LEU A 192 39.70 14.85 -4.11
C LEU A 192 38.83 15.69 -5.03
N THR A 193 38.37 15.09 -6.13
CA THR A 193 37.68 15.82 -7.20
C THR A 193 36.19 15.64 -7.13
N SER A 194 35.71 14.66 -6.32
CA SER A 194 34.29 14.26 -6.27
C SER A 194 33.76 13.80 -7.64
N SER A 195 34.63 13.47 -8.58
CA SER A 195 34.24 12.93 -9.87
C SER A 195 33.70 11.51 -9.72
N ALA A 196 32.65 11.18 -10.44
CA ALA A 196 32.08 9.83 -10.47
C ALA A 196 33.07 8.80 -10.99
N LEU A 197 33.10 7.61 -10.40
CA LEU A 197 34.02 6.55 -10.74
C LEU A 197 33.28 5.31 -11.26
N GLU A 198 33.44 5.03 -12.55
CA GLU A 198 32.93 3.84 -13.22
C GLU A 198 33.83 2.63 -12.96
N GLY A 199 33.22 1.42 -12.87
CA GLY A 199 33.94 0.15 -12.84
C GLY A 199 34.42 -0.29 -11.45
N ALA A 200 34.05 0.39 -10.38
CA ALA A 200 34.24 -0.12 -9.02
C ALA A 200 33.35 -1.35 -8.81
N VAL A 201 33.91 -2.46 -8.34
CA VAL A 201 33.22 -3.74 -8.18
C VAL A 201 33.00 -4.04 -6.70
N PHE A 202 31.74 -4.31 -6.34
CA PHE A 202 31.31 -4.59 -4.98
C PHE A 202 30.71 -5.99 -4.85
N THR A 203 30.93 -6.62 -3.69
CA THR A 203 30.18 -7.78 -3.23
C THR A 203 29.13 -7.32 -2.25
N VAL A 204 27.88 -7.71 -2.48
CA VAL A 204 26.73 -7.46 -1.62
C VAL A 204 26.26 -8.79 -1.04
N ALA A 205 26.44 -8.99 0.26
CA ALA A 205 26.12 -10.23 0.95
C ALA A 205 24.90 -10.06 1.87
N ASN A 206 23.86 -10.86 1.66
CA ASN A 206 22.73 -10.99 2.57
C ASN A 206 23.13 -11.87 3.75
N ARG A 207 23.23 -11.32 4.95
CA ARG A 207 23.69 -12.01 6.16
C ARG A 207 22.73 -13.08 6.68
N ARG A 208 21.45 -13.00 6.33
CA ARG A 208 20.44 -13.97 6.75
C ARG A 208 20.46 -15.23 5.88
N THR A 209 20.54 -15.05 4.55
CA THR A 209 20.49 -16.17 3.59
C THR A 209 21.88 -16.68 3.21
N GLY A 210 22.92 -15.89 3.42
CA GLY A 210 24.28 -16.16 2.97
C GLY A 210 24.50 -15.96 1.46
N THR A 211 23.46 -15.49 0.74
CA THR A 211 23.59 -15.20 -0.69
C THR A 211 24.44 -13.97 -0.93
N THR A 212 25.23 -14.00 -1.99
CA THR A 212 26.10 -12.90 -2.41
C THR A 212 25.84 -12.58 -3.87
N GLN A 213 25.92 -11.30 -4.21
CA GLN A 213 25.91 -10.83 -5.60
C GLN A 213 27.09 -9.89 -5.83
N THR A 214 27.60 -9.87 -7.04
CA THR A 214 28.66 -8.94 -7.47
C THR A 214 28.03 -7.91 -8.40
N VAL A 215 28.32 -6.64 -8.14
CA VAL A 215 27.79 -5.48 -8.87
C VAL A 215 28.91 -4.50 -9.16
N ALA A 216 28.77 -3.70 -10.22
CA ALA A 216 29.77 -2.69 -10.59
C ALA A 216 29.11 -1.34 -10.81
N THR A 217 29.85 -0.25 -10.55
CA THR A 217 29.40 1.11 -10.82
C THR A 217 29.30 1.37 -12.31
N ASP A 218 28.24 2.07 -12.69
CA ASP A 218 27.99 2.57 -14.05
C ASP A 218 28.83 3.84 -14.35
N GLY A 219 28.65 4.41 -15.56
CA GLY A 219 29.34 5.63 -15.99
C GLY A 219 29.04 6.88 -15.15
N SER A 220 28.01 6.84 -14.30
CA SER A 220 27.69 7.88 -13.30
C SER A 220 28.26 7.57 -11.91
N GLY A 221 29.05 6.52 -11.77
CA GLY A 221 29.63 6.08 -10.51
C GLY A 221 28.62 5.44 -9.57
N GLN A 222 27.46 4.96 -10.07
CA GLN A 222 26.36 4.52 -9.25
C GLN A 222 26.08 3.03 -9.37
N ILE A 223 25.60 2.45 -8.26
CA ILE A 223 24.98 1.13 -8.20
C ILE A 223 23.64 1.28 -7.49
N ARG A 224 22.56 0.85 -8.14
CA ARG A 224 21.23 0.81 -7.54
C ARG A 224 20.87 -0.63 -7.18
N LEU A 225 20.77 -0.91 -5.89
CA LEU A 225 20.31 -2.19 -5.36
C LEU A 225 18.81 -2.09 -5.03
N THR A 226 18.03 -2.98 -5.61
CA THR A 226 16.60 -3.15 -5.36
C THR A 226 16.31 -4.59 -4.96
N ASP A 227 15.06 -4.91 -4.67
CA ASP A 227 14.61 -6.25 -4.29
C ASP A 227 15.37 -6.79 -3.06
N LEU A 228 15.49 -5.92 -2.05
CA LEU A 228 16.17 -6.22 -0.82
C LEU A 228 15.24 -6.95 0.16
N ASP A 229 15.67 -8.10 0.65
CA ASP A 229 14.95 -8.87 1.67
C ASP A 229 14.79 -8.07 2.96
N LYS A 230 13.63 -8.21 3.59
CA LYS A 230 13.34 -7.63 4.91
C LYS A 230 13.97 -8.43 6.06
N SER A 231 14.04 -7.80 7.22
CA SER A 231 14.54 -8.41 8.46
C SER A 231 15.92 -9.02 8.30
N THR A 232 16.83 -8.31 7.62
CA THR A 232 18.19 -8.78 7.39
C THR A 232 19.19 -7.64 7.31
N THR A 233 20.45 -8.00 7.35
CA THR A 233 21.58 -7.09 7.20
C THR A 233 22.31 -7.42 5.92
N TYR A 234 22.59 -6.40 5.12
CA TYR A 234 23.47 -6.49 3.96
C TYR A 234 24.86 -5.99 4.31
N LEU A 235 25.86 -6.77 3.94
CA LEU A 235 27.27 -6.37 3.98
C LEU A 235 27.70 -6.03 2.56
N ILE A 236 28.19 -4.81 2.37
CA ILE A 236 28.64 -4.27 1.10
C ILE A 236 30.14 -4.02 1.23
N ARG A 237 30.94 -4.64 0.36
CA ARG A 237 32.39 -4.55 0.37
C ARG A 237 32.89 -4.33 -1.04
N GLU A 238 33.79 -3.37 -1.21
CA GLU A 238 34.52 -3.20 -2.46
C GLU A 238 35.52 -4.32 -2.66
N GLN A 239 35.42 -4.99 -3.80
CA GLN A 239 36.36 -6.07 -4.19
C GLN A 239 37.46 -5.54 -5.10
N GLN A 240 37.11 -4.56 -5.94
CA GLN A 240 38.04 -3.99 -6.89
C GLN A 240 37.68 -2.52 -7.12
N ALA A 241 38.66 -1.65 -6.89
CA ALA A 241 38.52 -0.24 -7.25
C ALA A 241 38.64 -0.04 -8.78
N PRO A 242 38.15 1.10 -9.29
CA PRO A 242 38.47 1.52 -10.66
C PRO A 242 39.94 1.57 -10.96
N GLU A 243 40.28 1.53 -12.24
CA GLU A 243 41.69 1.57 -12.68
C GLU A 243 42.41 2.80 -12.10
N ASN A 244 43.63 2.58 -11.57
CA ASN A 244 44.46 3.58 -10.90
C ASN A 244 43.97 4.07 -9.53
N TYR A 245 42.95 3.44 -8.95
CA TYR A 245 42.45 3.76 -7.62
C TYR A 245 42.76 2.64 -6.62
N ARG A 246 42.81 3.01 -5.35
CA ARG A 246 42.90 2.06 -4.24
C ARG A 246 41.49 1.75 -3.75
N PRO A 247 41.10 0.47 -3.53
CA PRO A 247 39.78 0.11 -3.02
C PRO A 247 39.55 0.67 -1.61
N ASP A 248 38.28 0.91 -1.28
CA ASP A 248 37.85 1.13 0.09
C ASP A 248 37.90 -0.20 0.85
N ASP A 249 38.72 -0.27 1.89
CA ASP A 249 38.86 -1.46 2.74
C ASP A 249 37.72 -1.55 3.81
N THR A 250 36.78 -0.62 3.82
CA THR A 250 35.71 -0.51 4.82
C THR A 250 34.56 -1.48 4.52
N ASP A 251 34.10 -2.19 5.54
CA ASP A 251 32.88 -2.98 5.47
C ASP A 251 31.65 -2.09 5.75
N HIS A 252 30.83 -1.86 4.74
CA HIS A 252 29.58 -1.12 4.88
C HIS A 252 28.43 -2.06 5.22
N THR A 253 27.68 -1.70 6.27
CA THR A 253 26.56 -2.52 6.76
C THR A 253 25.26 -1.76 6.65
N VAL A 254 24.26 -2.36 6.01
CA VAL A 254 22.89 -1.79 5.90
C VAL A 254 21.87 -2.76 6.48
N ILE A 255 21.05 -2.27 7.39
CA ILE A 255 20.01 -3.05 8.05
C ILE A 255 18.65 -2.72 7.41
N VAL A 256 18.01 -3.74 6.84
CA VAL A 256 16.64 -3.65 6.35
C VAL A 256 15.70 -4.19 7.42
N ALA A 257 14.84 -3.34 7.96
CA ALA A 257 13.89 -3.68 9.01
C ALA A 257 12.75 -4.60 8.51
N ALA A 258 11.90 -5.06 9.41
CA ALA A 258 10.76 -5.91 9.09
C ALA A 258 9.70 -5.19 8.23
N ASP A 259 9.60 -3.88 8.34
CA ASP A 259 8.73 -3.03 7.55
C ASP A 259 9.35 -2.62 6.18
N GLY A 260 10.53 -3.13 5.85
CA GLY A 260 11.26 -2.84 4.61
C GLY A 260 12.06 -1.53 4.64
N ARG A 261 12.12 -0.83 5.77
CA ARG A 261 12.84 0.44 5.88
C ARG A 261 14.29 0.27 6.28
N ILE A 262 15.08 1.26 5.88
CA ILE A 262 16.47 1.44 6.28
C ILE A 262 16.53 2.79 7.01
N ASP A 263 16.91 2.79 8.28
CA ASP A 263 16.94 4.00 9.14
C ASP A 263 15.64 4.83 9.09
N GLY A 264 14.49 4.14 9.00
CA GLY A 264 13.16 4.76 8.94
C GLY A 264 12.72 5.25 7.56
N ALA A 265 13.55 5.08 6.51
CA ALA A 265 13.24 5.45 5.12
C ALA A 265 13.13 4.23 4.20
N GLY A 266 12.50 4.38 3.04
CA GLY A 266 12.42 3.33 2.00
C GLY A 266 13.73 3.13 1.24
N SER A 267 14.65 4.09 1.31
CA SER A 267 15.93 4.07 0.63
C SER A 267 17.05 4.68 1.47
N THR A 268 18.28 4.26 1.21
CA THR A 268 19.49 4.88 1.75
C THR A 268 20.54 5.07 0.66
N THR A 269 21.43 6.03 0.87
CA THR A 269 22.57 6.30 0.00
C THR A 269 23.85 6.02 0.78
N LEU A 270 24.77 5.28 0.15
CA LEU A 270 26.13 5.06 0.65
C LEU A 270 27.10 5.80 -0.28
N ASP A 271 27.72 6.82 0.24
CA ASP A 271 28.78 7.55 -0.47
C ASP A 271 30.13 6.93 -0.12
N ILE A 272 30.78 6.38 -1.15
CA ILE A 272 32.07 5.70 -1.04
C ILE A 272 33.09 6.48 -1.86
N THR A 273 34.26 6.70 -1.30
CA THR A 273 35.33 7.43 -1.97
C THR A 273 36.56 6.57 -2.20
N ASN A 274 37.09 6.57 -3.41
CA ASN A 274 38.33 5.93 -3.71
C ASN A 274 39.48 6.93 -3.85
N ARG A 275 40.68 6.51 -3.44
CA ARG A 275 41.88 7.32 -3.55
C ARG A 275 42.67 6.94 -4.79
N LEU A 276 43.03 7.96 -5.57
CA LEU A 276 43.95 7.75 -6.68
C LEU A 276 45.28 7.23 -6.17
N LEU A 277 45.81 6.18 -6.80
CA LEU A 277 47.14 5.68 -6.53
C LEU A 277 48.18 6.77 -6.86
N ARG A 278 48.94 7.16 -5.86
CA ARG A 278 50.01 8.13 -6.01
C ARG A 278 51.34 7.53 -5.70
N VAL A 279 52.30 7.78 -6.54
CA VAL A 279 53.69 7.45 -6.32
C VAL A 279 54.44 8.75 -5.99
N SER A 280 55.07 8.79 -4.83
CA SER A 280 55.99 9.86 -4.48
C SER A 280 57.41 9.39 -4.76
N ILE A 281 58.12 10.12 -5.56
CA ILE A 281 59.52 9.86 -5.88
C ILE A 281 60.33 10.98 -5.27
N SER A 282 61.34 10.65 -4.49
CA SER A 282 62.30 11.62 -3.93
C SER A 282 63.74 11.20 -4.28
N ALA A 283 64.54 12.11 -4.75
CA ALA A 283 65.98 11.94 -4.85
C ALA A 283 66.63 12.35 -3.52
N VAL A 284 67.49 11.50 -2.98
CA VAL A 284 68.11 11.67 -1.66
C VAL A 284 69.64 11.56 -1.78
N ASP A 285 70.36 12.52 -1.21
CA ASP A 285 71.79 12.42 -1.08
C ASP A 285 72.19 11.17 -0.25
N MET A 286 73.07 10.37 -0.77
CA MET A 286 73.46 9.07 -0.19
C MET A 286 74.16 9.19 1.15
N VAL A 287 74.81 10.34 1.41
CA VAL A 287 75.62 10.59 2.60
C VAL A 287 74.81 11.37 3.65
N LEU A 288 74.29 12.47 3.22
CA LEU A 288 73.54 13.41 4.08
C LEU A 288 72.11 12.98 4.37
N ARG A 289 71.54 12.08 3.59
CA ARG A 289 70.16 11.62 3.65
C ARG A 289 69.12 12.76 3.58
N SER A 290 69.49 13.88 3.00
CA SER A 290 68.64 15.00 2.70
C SER A 290 68.16 14.93 1.26
N ASN A 291 66.96 15.50 1.00
CA ASN A 291 66.44 15.58 -0.35
C ASN A 291 67.35 16.48 -1.21
N THR A 292 67.55 16.05 -2.47
CA THR A 292 68.27 16.83 -3.48
C THR A 292 67.29 17.58 -4.36
N GLU A 293 67.69 18.77 -4.83
CA GLU A 293 66.89 19.58 -5.73
C GLU A 293 67.50 19.62 -7.15
N GLY A 294 66.63 19.78 -8.16
CA GLY A 294 67.04 19.97 -9.56
C GLY A 294 67.28 18.64 -10.33
N GLU A 295 66.89 17.51 -9.78
CA GLU A 295 66.94 16.22 -10.45
C GLU A 295 65.90 16.16 -11.58
N GLN A 296 66.34 15.74 -12.78
CA GLN A 296 65.44 15.42 -13.89
C GLN A 296 65.14 13.95 -13.87
N LEU A 297 63.84 13.60 -13.73
CA LEU A 297 63.38 12.22 -13.66
C LEU A 297 62.53 11.88 -14.87
N SER A 298 62.66 10.66 -15.37
CA SER A 298 61.83 10.10 -16.42
C SER A 298 61.36 8.73 -16.02
N LEU A 299 60.09 8.44 -16.24
CA LEU A 299 59.48 7.15 -15.97
C LEU A 299 59.36 6.36 -17.28
N TYR A 300 59.82 5.13 -17.26
CA TYR A 300 59.72 4.15 -18.34
C TYR A 300 58.93 2.94 -17.89
N ASN A 301 58.24 2.27 -18.82
CA ASN A 301 57.61 0.96 -18.56
C ASN A 301 58.67 -0.18 -18.74
N GLU A 302 58.24 -1.42 -18.53
CA GLU A 302 59.08 -2.63 -18.67
C GLU A 302 59.61 -2.85 -20.09
N GLN A 303 59.04 -2.21 -21.09
CA GLN A 303 59.47 -2.27 -22.49
C GLN A 303 60.33 -1.05 -22.88
N ASP A 304 60.91 -0.34 -21.91
CA ASP A 304 61.73 0.87 -22.09
C ASP A 304 61.04 2.02 -22.86
N GLN A 305 59.71 2.05 -22.83
CA GLN A 305 58.97 3.15 -23.40
C GLN A 305 58.81 4.29 -22.38
N LEU A 306 59.16 5.51 -22.80
CA LEU A 306 59.01 6.68 -21.98
C LEU A 306 57.52 6.96 -21.68
N ILE A 307 57.16 6.95 -20.43
CA ILE A 307 55.81 7.23 -19.95
C ILE A 307 55.69 8.73 -19.65
N ARG A 308 56.64 9.28 -18.90
CA ARG A 308 56.63 10.70 -18.49
C ARG A 308 58.01 11.22 -18.09
N SER A 309 58.23 12.51 -18.26
CA SER A 309 59.39 13.22 -17.75
C SER A 309 58.98 14.42 -16.92
N TRP A 310 59.74 14.73 -15.88
CA TRP A 310 59.51 15.87 -14.98
C TRP A 310 60.75 16.75 -14.90
#